data_75f53c30f0a3ff2075c40537bbda6697
#
_entry.id   75f53c30f0a3ff2075c40537bbda6697
#
_cell.length_a   1.000
_cell.length_b   1.000
_cell.length_c   1.000
_cell.angle_alpha   90.00
_cell.angle_beta   90.00
_cell.angle_gamma   90.00
#
_symmetry.space_group_name_H-M   'P 1'
#
loop_
_entity.id
_entity.type
_entity.pdbx_description
1 polymer ?
#
loop_
_entity_poly.entity_id
_entity_poly.type
_entity_poly.pdbx_seq_one_letter_code
_entity_poly.pdbx_strand_id
1 'polypeptide(L)' 'MEAYYVYMLRCRGGSLYTGMTNDVARRMAMHCSGRGAKYTRAHPPEALAALWRCGDKITASRLEYAIKAK' A
#
# COMPACT_ATOMS: atom_id res chain seq x y z
N MET A 1 -20.18 -1.74 -6.33
CA MET A 1 -18.91 -1.68 -7.08
C MET A 1 -17.74 -1.49 -6.13
N GLU A 2 -16.69 -2.23 -6.35
CA GLU A 2 -15.52 -2.14 -5.49
C GLU A 2 -14.67 -0.93 -5.85
N ALA A 3 -14.25 -0.20 -4.85
CA ALA A 3 -13.25 0.83 -5.02
C ALA A 3 -11.88 0.21 -4.84
N TYR A 4 -10.88 0.79 -5.49
CA TYR A 4 -9.49 0.45 -5.26
C TYR A 4 -8.81 1.59 -4.52
N TYR A 5 -7.81 1.24 -3.73
CA TYR A 5 -7.08 2.20 -2.91
C TYR A 5 -5.60 2.07 -3.20
N VAL A 6 -4.93 3.21 -3.28
CA VAL A 6 -3.47 3.26 -3.27
C VAL A 6 -3.06 3.70 -1.88
N TYR A 7 -2.13 2.99 -1.28
CA TYR A 7 -1.70 3.30 0.09
C TYR A 7 -0.17 3.41 0.13
N MET A 8 0.30 4.17 1.11
CA MET A 8 1.72 4.32 1.34
C MET A 8 1.97 4.04 2.82
N LEU A 9 2.86 3.09 3.10
CA LEU A 9 3.22 2.70 4.46
C LEU A 9 4.60 3.24 4.80
N ARG A 10 4.70 3.83 5.98
CA ARG A 10 6.01 4.15 6.54
C ARG A 10 6.50 2.91 7.26
N CYS A 11 7.68 2.44 6.90
CA CYS A 11 8.26 1.21 7.42
C CYS A 11 9.42 1.51 8.35
N ARG A 12 9.83 0.49 9.10
CA ARG A 12 10.97 0.59 9.99
C ARG A 12 12.18 1.11 9.21
N GLY A 13 12.91 2.05 9.78
CA GLY A 13 14.05 2.67 9.12
C GLY A 13 13.69 3.89 8.31
N GLY A 14 12.42 4.28 8.26
CA GLY A 14 11.97 5.49 7.59
C GLY A 14 11.66 5.33 6.11
N SER A 15 11.73 4.12 5.57
CA SER A 15 11.41 3.89 4.16
C SER A 15 9.89 3.88 3.94
N LEU A 16 9.49 4.06 2.69
CA LEU A 16 8.08 4.07 2.30
C LEU A 16 7.81 2.93 1.33
N TYR A 17 6.70 2.25 1.52
CA TYR A 17 6.22 1.22 0.61
C TYR A 17 4.86 1.63 0.04
N THR A 18 4.72 1.57 -1.28
CA THR A 18 3.48 1.92 -1.97
C THR A 18 2.86 0.67 -2.57
N GLY A 19 1.57 0.49 -2.36
CA GLY A 19 0.83 -0.62 -2.92
C GLY A 19 -0.59 -0.22 -3.26
N MET A 20 -1.35 -1.15 -3.82
CA MET A 20 -2.77 -0.94 -4.06
C MET A 20 -3.58 -2.16 -3.65
N THR A 21 -4.84 -1.94 -3.29
CA THR A 21 -5.73 -3.01 -2.86
C THR A 21 -7.18 -2.59 -3.00
N ASN A 22 -8.06 -3.56 -3.08
CA ASN A 22 -9.51 -3.31 -2.99
C ASN A 22 -10.03 -3.56 -1.57
N ASP A 23 -9.16 -3.96 -0.64
CA ASP A 23 -9.54 -4.24 0.74
C ASP A 23 -8.41 -3.79 1.67
N VAL A 24 -8.49 -2.54 2.13
CA VAL A 24 -7.44 -1.93 2.93
C VAL A 24 -7.24 -2.64 4.26
N ALA A 25 -8.32 -2.98 4.96
CA ALA A 25 -8.21 -3.61 6.27
C ALA A 25 -7.50 -4.96 6.18
N ARG A 26 -7.88 -5.77 5.19
CA ARG A 26 -7.26 -7.07 4.98
C ARG A 26 -5.79 -6.94 4.62
N ARG A 27 -5.47 -5.99 3.74
CA ARG A 27 -4.09 -5.79 3.29
C ARG A 27 -3.19 -5.31 4.44
N MET A 28 -3.72 -4.40 5.27
CA MET A 28 -2.97 -3.94 6.44
C MET A 28 -2.71 -5.09 7.41
N ALA A 29 -3.71 -5.94 7.63
CA ALA A 29 -3.53 -7.10 8.50
C ALA A 29 -2.46 -8.05 7.95
N MET A 30 -2.42 -8.25 6.63
CA MET A 30 -1.38 -9.07 6.01
C MET A 30 0.01 -8.49 6.19
N HIS A 31 0.17 -7.19 5.97
CA HIS A 31 1.46 -6.54 6.16
C HIS A 31 1.94 -6.63 7.62
N CYS A 32 1.04 -6.38 8.56
CA CYS A 32 1.38 -6.41 9.98
C CYS A 32 1.70 -7.82 10.48
N SER A 33 1.13 -8.84 9.86
CA SER A 33 1.37 -10.23 10.25
C SER A 33 2.58 -10.85 9.54
N GLY A 34 3.28 -10.09 8.71
CA GLY A 34 4.43 -10.60 7.96
C GLY A 34 4.07 -11.37 6.71
N ARG A 35 2.81 -11.31 6.28
CA ARG A 35 2.34 -12.03 5.09
C ARG A 35 2.17 -11.11 3.88
N GLY A 36 2.60 -9.86 4.00
CA GLY A 36 2.49 -8.89 2.94
C GLY A 36 3.56 -9.06 1.87
N ALA A 37 3.88 -7.95 1.20
CA ALA A 37 4.91 -7.96 0.19
C ALA A 37 6.27 -8.31 0.79
N LYS A 38 7.17 -8.80 -0.05
CA LYS A 38 8.52 -9.13 0.38
C LYS A 38 9.22 -7.97 1.07
N TYR A 39 9.02 -6.76 0.55
CA TYR A 39 9.61 -5.56 1.12
C TYR A 39 9.15 -5.33 2.55
N THR A 40 7.84 -5.43 2.80
CA THR A 40 7.29 -5.18 4.14
C THR A 40 7.57 -6.30 5.13
N ARG A 41 7.98 -7.46 4.64
CA ARG A 41 8.45 -8.55 5.52
C ARG A 41 9.84 -8.24 6.08
N ALA A 42 10.68 -7.62 5.26
CA ALA A 42 12.02 -7.21 5.67
C ALA A 42 12.02 -5.87 6.40
N HIS A 43 11.05 -4.99 6.07
CA HIS A 43 10.92 -3.66 6.65
C HIS A 43 9.50 -3.50 7.19
N PRO A 44 9.22 -3.98 8.41
CA PRO A 44 7.85 -3.98 8.95
C PRO A 44 7.22 -2.59 8.96
N PRO A 45 5.95 -2.49 8.57
CA PRO A 45 5.27 -1.21 8.55
C PRO A 45 5.01 -0.69 9.97
N GLU A 46 5.19 0.62 10.13
CA GLU A 46 4.95 1.29 11.40
C GLU A 46 3.70 2.15 11.38
N ALA A 47 3.37 2.73 10.23
CA ALA A 47 2.22 3.61 10.12
C ALA A 47 1.75 3.72 8.68
N LEU A 48 0.45 4.02 8.54
CA LEU A 48 -0.12 4.37 7.24
C LEU A 48 0.20 5.84 6.98
N ALA A 49 1.05 6.11 5.99
CA ALA A 49 1.48 7.47 5.69
C ALA A 49 0.50 8.21 4.79
N ALA A 50 -0.14 7.50 3.85
CA ALA A 50 -1.11 8.11 2.95
C ALA A 50 -2.05 7.06 2.40
N LEU A 51 -3.26 7.50 2.00
CA LEU A 51 -4.27 6.62 1.44
C LEU A 51 -5.09 7.42 0.42
N TRP A 52 -5.24 6.87 -0.78
CA TRP A 52 -6.07 7.46 -1.83
C TRP A 52 -7.11 6.47 -2.28
N ARG A 53 -8.36 6.93 -2.39
CA ARG A 53 -9.44 6.12 -2.94
C ARG A 53 -9.53 6.37 -4.43
N CYS A 54 -9.52 5.30 -5.21
CA CYS A 54 -9.64 5.35 -6.67
C CYS A 54 -10.92 4.64 -7.10
N GLY A 55 -11.50 5.09 -8.21
CA GLY A 55 -12.77 4.54 -8.68
C GLY A 55 -12.65 3.15 -9.27
N ASP A 56 -11.48 2.81 -9.81
CA ASP A 56 -11.27 1.52 -10.44
C ASP A 56 -9.80 1.11 -10.35
N LYS A 57 -9.54 -0.12 -10.78
CA LYS A 57 -8.20 -0.71 -10.73
C LYS A 57 -7.22 0.02 -11.64
N ILE A 58 -7.66 0.46 -12.80
CA ILE A 58 -6.80 1.13 -13.78
C ILE A 58 -6.30 2.43 -13.22
N THR A 59 -7.19 3.25 -12.63
CA THR A 59 -6.81 4.51 -12.00
C THR A 59 -5.85 4.28 -10.83
N ALA A 60 -6.13 3.28 -10.00
CA ALA A 60 -5.25 2.94 -8.88
C ALA A 60 -3.87 2.52 -9.36
N SER A 61 -3.82 1.71 -10.41
CA SER A 61 -2.57 1.24 -10.98
C SER A 61 -1.71 2.38 -11.51
N ARG A 62 -2.35 3.34 -12.18
CA ARG A 62 -1.67 4.52 -12.70
C ARG A 62 -1.11 5.38 -11.58
N LEU A 63 -1.89 5.57 -10.52
CA LEU A 63 -1.44 6.37 -9.38
C LEU A 63 -0.28 5.68 -8.66
N GLU A 64 -0.38 4.38 -8.44
CA GLU A 64 0.69 3.62 -7.83
C GLU A 64 1.99 3.75 -8.63
N TYR A 65 1.90 3.59 -9.94
CA TYR A 65 3.06 3.72 -10.81
C TYR A 65 3.67 5.12 -10.73
N ALA A 66 2.84 6.15 -10.77
CA ALA A 66 3.31 7.53 -10.69
C ALA A 66 4.05 7.81 -9.38
N ILE A 67 3.54 7.28 -8.28
CA ILE A 67 4.18 7.43 -6.97
C ILE A 67 5.53 6.71 -6.94
N LYS A 68 5.57 5.49 -7.44
CA LYS A 68 6.81 4.69 -7.44
C LYS A 68 7.87 5.21 -8.39
N ALA A 69 7.47 5.98 -9.40
CA ALA A 69 8.40 6.51 -10.40
C ALA A 69 9.21 7.71 -9.92
N LYS A 70 8.93 8.20 -8.73
CA LYS A 70 9.66 9.35 -8.17
C LYS A 70 10.92 8.95 -7.45
#